data_61cad537853e0aa817dd406230c9d055
#
_entry.id   61cad537853e0aa817dd406230c9d055
#
_cell.length_a   1.000
_cell.length_b   1.000
_cell.length_c   1.000
_cell.angle_alpha   90.00
_cell.angle_beta   90.00
_cell.angle_gamma   90.00
#
_symmetry.space_group_name_H-M   'P 1'
#
loop_
_entity.id
_entity.type
_entity.pdbx_description
1 polymer ?
#
loop_
_entity_poly.entity_id
_entity_poly.type
_entity_poly.pdbx_seq_one_letter_code
_entity_poly.pdbx_strand_id
1 'polypeptide(L)'
;HITSDIMQAFQISYSAAERLKVLNGGLMSANSDDRETIELPENNTDLYTDRRTITKSELLGVIRPRVEEIFDSLRTILDHSDFEFLPGQKIVLTGGGSKLANLLDFTSIFLGKPTRVAVPMRIQGLPASTHGPEAAAAIGLALNLAQPQDELWDFKAPFEHEGDELIRRTWRWVKSNW
;
A
#
# COMPACT_ATOMS: atom_id res chain seq x y z
N HIS A 1 -7.08 6.02 -1.94
CA HIS A 1 -7.55 6.73 -0.75
C HIS A 1 -6.67 7.96 -0.47
N ILE A 2 -5.37 7.84 -0.20
CA ILE A 2 -4.47 8.97 0.10
C ILE A 2 -4.57 10.08 -0.96
N THR A 3 -4.52 9.73 -2.24
CA THR A 3 -4.65 10.70 -3.35
C THR A 3 -6.00 11.40 -3.34
N SER A 4 -7.08 10.68 -3.02
CA SER A 4 -8.42 11.25 -2.91
C SER A 4 -8.54 12.24 -1.75
N ASP A 5 -7.89 11.95 -0.62
CA ASP A 5 -7.89 12.85 0.52
C ASP A 5 -7.13 14.15 0.22
N ILE A 6 -5.97 14.04 -0.45
CA ILE A 6 -5.21 15.20 -0.92
C ILE A 6 -6.04 16.05 -1.90
N MET A 7 -6.71 15.38 -2.86
CA MET A 7 -7.59 16.02 -3.82
C MET A 7 -8.70 16.82 -3.12
N GLN A 8 -9.34 16.23 -2.13
CA GLN A 8 -10.43 16.86 -1.37
C GLN A 8 -9.93 17.99 -0.47
N ALA A 9 -8.84 17.76 0.27
CA ALA A 9 -8.30 18.74 1.20
C ALA A 9 -7.85 20.03 0.52
N PHE A 10 -7.21 19.91 -0.64
CA PHE A 10 -6.67 21.06 -1.35
C PHE A 10 -7.51 21.49 -2.56
N GLN A 11 -8.61 20.80 -2.86
CA GLN A 11 -9.52 21.08 -3.98
C GLN A 11 -8.78 21.18 -5.33
N ILE A 12 -7.97 20.18 -5.61
CA ILE A 12 -7.18 20.05 -6.84
C ILE A 12 -7.60 18.81 -7.63
N SER A 13 -7.15 18.69 -8.88
CA SER A 13 -7.43 17.51 -9.69
C SER A 13 -6.75 16.26 -9.14
N TYR A 14 -7.29 15.07 -9.45
CA TYR A 14 -6.69 13.81 -9.03
C TYR A 14 -5.24 13.66 -9.51
N SER A 15 -4.94 14.07 -10.74
CA SER A 15 -3.59 14.01 -11.30
C SER A 15 -2.61 14.94 -10.56
N ALA A 16 -3.07 16.12 -10.15
CA ALA A 16 -2.30 17.06 -9.34
C ALA A 16 -2.04 16.50 -7.93
N ALA A 17 -3.06 15.92 -7.29
CA ALA A 17 -2.95 15.30 -5.99
C ALA A 17 -1.99 14.10 -6.02
N GLU A 18 -2.04 13.27 -7.06
CA GLU A 18 -1.11 12.15 -7.25
C GLU A 18 0.33 12.64 -7.41
N ARG A 19 0.53 13.69 -8.20
CA ARG A 19 1.85 14.29 -8.36
C ARG A 19 2.39 14.87 -7.05
N LEU A 20 1.56 15.57 -6.26
CA LEU A 20 1.94 16.08 -4.94
C LEU A 20 2.35 14.94 -4.00
N LYS A 21 1.54 13.88 -3.95
CA LYS A 21 1.85 12.69 -3.14
C LYS A 21 3.19 12.07 -3.51
N VAL A 22 3.46 11.91 -4.80
CA VAL A 22 4.68 11.25 -5.29
C VAL A 22 5.93 12.10 -5.05
N LEU A 23 5.84 13.43 -5.24
CA LEU A 23 6.99 14.32 -5.15
C LEU A 23 7.28 14.80 -3.72
N ASN A 24 6.25 15.07 -2.94
CA ASN A 24 6.35 15.75 -1.65
C ASN A 24 5.77 14.95 -0.48
N GLY A 25 5.07 13.84 -0.76
CA GLY A 25 4.43 13.03 0.26
C GLY A 25 5.40 12.28 1.16
N GLY A 26 5.04 12.16 2.43
CA GLY A 26 5.81 11.43 3.45
C GLY A 26 5.01 11.25 4.72
N LEU A 27 5.61 10.64 5.74
CA LEU A 27 4.95 10.34 7.02
C LEU A 27 5.63 10.98 8.23
N MET A 28 6.85 11.47 8.06
CA MET A 28 7.59 12.12 9.13
C MET A 28 7.78 13.59 8.78
N SER A 29 7.37 14.46 9.70
CA SER A 29 7.60 15.89 9.58
C SER A 29 8.94 16.28 10.23
N ALA A 30 9.64 17.21 9.60
CA ALA A 30 10.80 17.88 10.17
C ALA A 30 10.41 19.32 10.54
N ASN A 31 11.14 19.93 11.45
CA ASN A 31 10.92 21.34 11.86
C ASN A 31 11.07 22.34 10.70
N SER A 32 11.66 21.93 9.59
CA SER A 32 11.78 22.71 8.35
C SER A 32 10.53 22.67 7.48
N ASP A 33 9.67 21.68 7.64
CA ASP A 33 8.53 21.42 6.74
C ASP A 33 7.45 22.51 6.85
N ASP A 34 7.36 23.21 7.98
CA ASP A 34 6.48 24.37 8.14
C ASP A 34 6.92 25.58 7.29
N ARG A 35 8.18 25.61 6.86
CA ARG A 35 8.76 26.67 6.03
C ARG A 35 8.89 26.28 4.56
N GLU A 36 8.80 24.98 4.26
CA GLU A 36 8.84 24.47 2.90
C GLU A 36 7.47 24.66 2.24
N THR A 37 7.39 25.58 1.30
CA THR A 37 6.15 25.87 0.56
C THR A 37 6.11 25.11 -0.76
N ILE A 38 4.96 24.56 -1.09
CA ILE A 38 4.68 23.79 -2.30
C ILE A 38 3.62 24.55 -3.08
N GLU A 39 3.92 24.87 -4.35
CA GLU A 39 2.94 25.47 -5.25
C GLU A 39 1.90 24.44 -5.67
N LEU A 40 0.62 24.78 -5.51
CA LEU A 40 -0.47 23.94 -6.02
C LEU A 40 -0.66 24.24 -7.51
N PRO A 41 -0.89 23.20 -8.34
CA PRO A 41 -1.23 23.42 -9.73
C PRO A 41 -2.56 24.16 -9.84
N GLU A 42 -2.59 25.14 -10.71
CA GLU A 42 -3.80 25.91 -10.98
C GLU A 42 -4.89 25.01 -11.57
N ASN A 43 -6.08 25.08 -11.01
CA ASN A 43 -7.28 24.60 -11.70
C ASN A 43 -7.57 25.61 -12.81
N ASN A 44 -7.42 25.22 -14.05
CA ASN A 44 -7.42 25.97 -15.32
C ASN A 44 -8.66 26.89 -15.60
N THR A 45 -9.25 27.51 -14.60
CA THR A 45 -10.53 28.22 -14.76
C THR A 45 -10.43 29.75 -14.66
N ASP A 46 -9.37 30.31 -14.07
CA ASP A 46 -9.28 31.75 -13.91
C ASP A 46 -7.87 32.29 -14.17
N LEU A 47 -7.77 33.16 -15.19
CA LEU A 47 -6.55 33.88 -15.62
C LEU A 47 -5.98 34.86 -14.57
N TYR A 48 -6.61 34.99 -13.40
CA TYR A 48 -6.27 35.96 -12.37
C TYR A 48 -6.15 35.35 -10.95
N THR A 49 -6.03 34.00 -10.82
CA THR A 49 -5.96 33.38 -9.50
C THR A 49 -4.54 33.48 -8.97
N ASP A 50 -4.37 34.03 -7.78
CA ASP A 50 -3.13 34.02 -7.01
C ASP A 50 -2.63 32.57 -6.88
N ARG A 51 -1.35 32.36 -7.10
CA ARG A 51 -0.68 31.07 -6.94
C ARG A 51 -0.94 30.56 -5.51
N ARG A 52 -1.74 29.52 -5.42
CA ARG A 52 -2.02 28.88 -4.12
C ARG A 52 -0.80 28.06 -3.71
N THR A 53 -0.36 28.30 -2.49
CA THR A 53 0.73 27.54 -1.87
C THR A 53 0.24 26.85 -0.61
N ILE A 54 0.79 25.71 -0.33
CA ILE A 54 0.63 25.00 0.94
C ILE A 54 2.00 24.75 1.54
N THR A 55 2.06 24.49 2.84
CA THR A 55 3.27 24.01 3.46
C THR A 55 3.37 22.49 3.32
N LYS A 56 4.58 21.99 3.35
CA LYS A 56 4.80 20.53 3.38
C LYS A 56 4.16 19.90 4.62
N SER A 57 4.18 20.59 5.75
CA SER A 57 3.52 20.16 6.98
C SER A 57 2.01 19.96 6.79
N GLU A 58 1.32 20.86 6.08
CA GLU A 58 -0.10 20.71 5.75
C GLU A 58 -0.35 19.47 4.88
N LEU A 59 0.51 19.21 3.88
CA LEU A 59 0.40 18.02 3.04
C LEU A 59 0.58 16.73 3.87
N LEU A 60 1.58 16.69 4.73
CA LEU A 60 1.84 15.54 5.61
C LEU A 60 0.69 15.34 6.61
N GLY A 61 0.08 16.44 7.08
CA GLY A 61 -1.09 16.43 7.96
C GLY A 61 -2.33 15.77 7.33
N VAL A 62 -2.43 15.75 5.99
CA VAL A 62 -3.49 15.02 5.27
C VAL A 62 -3.10 13.54 5.05
N ILE A 63 -1.84 13.28 4.69
CA ILE A 63 -1.38 11.93 4.33
C ILE A 63 -1.31 11.02 5.56
N ARG A 64 -0.72 11.50 6.63
CA ARG A 64 -0.41 10.69 7.81
C ARG A 64 -1.64 10.06 8.47
N PRO A 65 -2.73 10.79 8.76
CA PRO A 65 -3.92 10.19 9.37
C PRO A 65 -4.53 9.07 8.52
N ARG A 66 -4.50 9.21 7.19
CA ARG A 66 -5.00 8.17 6.29
C ARG A 66 -4.12 6.91 6.32
N VAL A 67 -2.83 7.08 6.41
CA VAL A 67 -1.92 5.92 6.53
C VAL A 67 -2.11 5.25 7.91
N GLU A 68 -2.26 6.02 8.98
CA GLU A 68 -2.55 5.49 10.31
C GLU A 68 -3.85 4.67 10.32
N GLU A 69 -4.93 5.17 9.71
CA GLU A 69 -6.21 4.45 9.57
C GLU A 69 -6.05 3.12 8.79
N ILE A 70 -5.28 3.12 7.71
CA ILE A 70 -4.98 1.90 6.94
C ILE A 70 -4.23 0.90 7.82
N PHE A 71 -3.25 1.34 8.59
CA PHE A 71 -2.45 0.47 9.45
C PHE A 71 -3.22 -0.03 10.67
N ASP A 72 -4.14 0.76 11.22
CA ASP A 72 -5.06 0.30 12.28
C ASP A 72 -6.00 -0.79 11.76
N SER A 73 -6.51 -0.61 10.55
CA SER A 73 -7.32 -1.65 9.88
C SER A 73 -6.52 -2.93 9.65
N LEU A 74 -5.27 -2.81 9.20
CA LEU A 74 -4.36 -3.96 9.04
C LEU A 74 -4.06 -4.65 10.37
N ARG A 75 -3.79 -3.89 11.43
CA ARG A 75 -3.59 -4.44 12.78
C ARG A 75 -4.80 -5.23 13.23
N THR A 76 -5.99 -4.67 13.06
CA THR A 76 -7.24 -5.36 13.41
C THR A 76 -7.40 -6.68 12.66
N ILE A 77 -7.09 -6.73 11.38
CA ILE A 77 -7.12 -7.95 10.57
C ILE A 77 -6.09 -8.98 11.07
N LEU A 78 -4.87 -8.52 11.38
CA LEU A 78 -3.80 -9.40 11.88
C LEU A 78 -4.13 -9.97 13.26
N ASP A 79 -4.72 -9.16 14.14
CA ASP A 79 -5.10 -9.57 15.50
C ASP A 79 -6.27 -10.58 15.50
N HIS A 80 -7.15 -10.51 14.49
CA HIS A 80 -8.27 -11.44 14.34
C HIS A 80 -7.92 -12.68 13.49
N SER A 81 -6.79 -12.66 12.80
CA SER A 81 -6.28 -13.85 12.12
C SER A 81 -5.51 -14.70 13.13
N ASP A 82 -5.67 -16.03 13.05
CA ASP A 82 -4.85 -16.99 13.82
C ASP A 82 -3.35 -16.91 13.47
N PHE A 83 -2.92 -15.74 13.02
CA PHE A 83 -1.54 -15.46 12.64
C PHE A 83 -0.75 -15.16 13.91
N GLU A 84 -0.26 -16.19 14.57
CA GLU A 84 0.69 -16.00 15.67
C GLU A 84 1.94 -15.30 15.15
N PHE A 85 2.19 -14.10 15.69
CA PHE A 85 3.45 -13.41 15.43
C PHE A 85 4.61 -14.15 16.09
N LEU A 86 5.21 -15.07 15.34
CA LEU A 86 6.37 -15.82 15.80
C LEU A 86 7.58 -14.88 15.99
N PRO A 87 8.46 -15.17 16.97
CA PRO A 87 9.70 -14.46 17.14
C PRO A 87 10.53 -14.47 15.84
N GLY A 88 11.05 -13.30 15.43
CA GLY A 88 11.90 -13.17 14.24
C GLY A 88 11.17 -12.95 12.92
N GLN A 89 9.84 -12.89 12.91
CA GLN A 89 9.10 -12.50 11.71
C GLN A 89 9.42 -11.07 11.28
N LYS A 90 9.45 -10.87 9.97
CA LYS A 90 9.71 -9.58 9.32
C LYS A 90 8.53 -9.17 8.45
N ILE A 91 8.28 -7.87 8.39
CA ILE A 91 7.28 -7.30 7.49
C ILE A 91 7.94 -6.98 6.16
N VAL A 92 7.25 -7.30 5.08
CA VAL A 92 7.69 -7.00 3.72
C VAL A 92 6.68 -6.09 3.08
N LEU A 93 7.10 -4.88 2.75
CA LEU A 93 6.32 -3.92 1.97
C LEU A 93 6.64 -4.08 0.49
N THR A 94 5.63 -4.00 -0.36
CA THR A 94 5.78 -3.99 -1.81
C THR A 94 4.65 -3.18 -2.45
N GLY A 95 4.67 -3.03 -3.77
CA GLY A 95 3.71 -2.19 -4.48
C GLY A 95 4.11 -0.72 -4.49
N GLY A 96 3.40 0.09 -5.26
CA GLY A 96 3.71 1.52 -5.44
C GLY A 96 3.64 2.33 -4.13
N GLY A 97 2.72 1.96 -3.22
CA GLY A 97 2.58 2.61 -1.92
C GLY A 97 3.82 2.51 -1.04
N SER A 98 4.63 1.45 -1.19
CA SER A 98 5.86 1.26 -0.42
C SER A 98 6.94 2.30 -0.71
N LYS A 99 6.77 3.11 -1.77
CA LYS A 99 7.67 4.21 -2.14
C LYS A 99 7.36 5.52 -1.40
N LEU A 100 6.27 5.57 -0.63
CA LEU A 100 5.98 6.76 0.18
C LEU A 100 7.12 6.98 1.18
N ALA A 101 7.62 8.21 1.23
CA ALA A 101 8.76 8.54 2.08
C ALA A 101 8.48 8.22 3.56
N ASN A 102 9.46 7.60 4.23
CA ASN A 102 9.40 7.17 5.63
C ASN A 102 8.35 6.10 5.96
N LEU A 103 7.67 5.49 4.96
CA LEU A 103 6.70 4.43 5.22
C LEU A 103 7.36 3.19 5.85
N LEU A 104 8.59 2.87 5.46
CA LEU A 104 9.33 1.75 6.03
C LEU A 104 9.55 1.92 7.53
N ASP A 105 10.06 3.08 7.96
CA ASP A 105 10.33 3.38 9.36
C ASP A 105 9.02 3.47 10.15
N PHE A 106 8.01 4.15 9.59
CA PHE A 106 6.67 4.21 10.16
C PHE A 106 6.11 2.81 10.41
N THR A 107 6.16 1.93 9.42
CA THR A 107 5.66 0.56 9.53
C THR A 107 6.38 -0.22 10.63
N SER A 108 7.71 -0.10 10.68
CA SER A 108 8.53 -0.79 11.67
C SER A 108 8.18 -0.36 13.10
N ILE A 109 7.96 0.93 13.31
CA ILE A 109 7.57 1.50 14.61
C ILE A 109 6.13 1.12 14.94
N PHE A 110 5.21 1.29 14.00
CA PHE A 110 3.77 1.09 14.23
C PHE A 110 3.42 -0.37 14.55
N LEU A 111 4.01 -1.31 13.82
CA LEU A 111 3.77 -2.75 14.00
C LEU A 111 4.80 -3.43 14.92
N GLY A 112 5.83 -2.70 15.38
CA GLY A 112 6.85 -3.22 16.28
C GLY A 112 7.67 -4.36 15.68
N LYS A 113 7.83 -4.42 14.35
CA LYS A 113 8.52 -5.50 13.62
C LYS A 113 9.52 -4.95 12.62
N PRO A 114 10.66 -5.62 12.43
CA PRO A 114 11.60 -5.26 11.38
C PRO A 114 10.92 -5.29 10.00
N THR A 115 11.04 -4.20 9.27
CA THR A 115 10.37 -4.02 7.98
C THR A 115 11.40 -3.83 6.87
N ARG A 116 11.10 -4.33 5.68
CA ARG A 116 11.89 -4.10 4.47
C ARG A 116 10.98 -3.86 3.27
N VAL A 117 11.48 -3.15 2.27
CA VAL A 117 10.83 -3.06 0.96
C VAL A 117 11.35 -4.19 0.07
N ALA A 118 10.45 -4.88 -0.61
CA ALA A 118 10.79 -5.89 -1.61
C ALA A 118 10.42 -5.41 -3.01
N VAL A 119 11.25 -5.81 -3.95
CA VAL A 119 11.04 -5.61 -5.38
C VAL A 119 10.78 -6.97 -6.05
N PRO A 120 10.08 -7.00 -7.20
CA PRO A 120 9.84 -8.25 -7.91
C PRO A 120 11.15 -8.86 -8.44
N MET A 121 11.09 -10.15 -8.73
CA MET A 121 12.19 -10.85 -9.40
C MET A 121 12.46 -10.20 -10.78
N ARG A 122 13.73 -10.06 -11.13
CA ARG A 122 14.12 -9.55 -12.45
C ARG A 122 13.85 -10.61 -13.51
N ILE A 123 13.08 -10.24 -14.51
CA ILE A 123 12.78 -11.07 -15.67
C ILE A 123 13.55 -10.52 -16.86
N GLN A 124 14.28 -11.39 -17.57
CA GLN A 124 15.01 -11.00 -18.79
C GLN A 124 14.02 -10.53 -19.86
N GLY A 125 14.37 -9.44 -20.54
CA GLY A 125 13.53 -8.86 -21.60
C GLY A 125 12.54 -7.79 -21.12
N LEU A 126 12.33 -7.62 -19.82
CA LEU A 126 11.51 -6.53 -19.30
C LEU A 126 12.34 -5.24 -19.12
N PRO A 127 11.74 -4.06 -19.39
CA PRO A 127 12.42 -2.78 -19.24
C PRO A 127 12.76 -2.51 -17.76
N ALA A 128 13.81 -1.71 -17.51
CA ALA A 128 14.26 -1.37 -16.16
C ALA A 128 13.16 -0.68 -15.30
N SER A 129 12.22 0.00 -15.93
CA SER A 129 11.06 0.62 -15.25
C SER A 129 10.14 -0.36 -14.54
N THR A 130 10.22 -1.66 -14.88
CA THR A 130 9.42 -2.72 -14.23
C THR A 130 10.11 -3.37 -13.04
N HIS A 131 11.29 -2.91 -12.66
CA HIS A 131 12.06 -3.51 -11.56
C HIS A 131 11.73 -2.90 -10.18
N GLY A 132 10.87 -1.89 -10.14
CA GLY A 132 10.45 -1.26 -8.88
C GLY A 132 9.35 -2.06 -8.16
N PRO A 133 9.12 -1.76 -6.87
CA PRO A 133 8.08 -2.43 -6.09
C PRO A 133 6.68 -2.23 -6.66
N GLU A 134 6.44 -1.16 -7.43
CA GLU A 134 5.18 -0.87 -8.11
C GLU A 134 4.76 -1.94 -9.12
N ALA A 135 5.71 -2.64 -9.71
CA ALA A 135 5.46 -3.70 -10.68
C ALA A 135 5.23 -5.08 -10.05
N ALA A 136 5.37 -5.22 -8.73
CA ALA A 136 5.37 -6.51 -8.06
C ALA A 136 4.08 -7.33 -8.30
N ALA A 137 2.92 -6.68 -8.25
CA ALA A 137 1.64 -7.38 -8.49
C ALA A 137 1.52 -7.87 -9.94
N ALA A 138 1.85 -7.02 -10.92
CA ALA A 138 1.77 -7.37 -12.34
C ALA A 138 2.75 -8.50 -12.69
N ILE A 139 3.99 -8.41 -12.21
CA ILE A 139 5.00 -9.45 -12.43
C ILE A 139 4.61 -10.74 -11.72
N GLY A 140 4.11 -10.67 -10.48
CA GLY A 140 3.65 -11.85 -9.75
C GLY A 140 2.51 -12.58 -10.46
N LEU A 141 1.52 -11.84 -10.97
CA LEU A 141 0.44 -12.42 -11.77
C LEU A 141 0.94 -13.05 -13.08
N ALA A 142 1.84 -12.37 -13.80
CA ALA A 142 2.42 -12.90 -15.03
C ALA A 142 3.22 -14.19 -14.78
N LEU A 143 4.00 -14.25 -13.72
CA LEU A 143 4.74 -15.44 -13.31
C LEU A 143 3.81 -16.59 -12.92
N ASN A 144 2.76 -16.31 -12.16
CA ASN A 144 1.77 -17.31 -11.76
C ASN A 144 1.01 -17.89 -12.95
N LEU A 145 0.74 -17.07 -13.98
CA LEU A 145 0.13 -17.55 -15.22
C LEU A 145 1.11 -18.36 -16.08
N ALA A 146 2.38 -17.98 -16.10
CA ALA A 146 3.41 -18.68 -16.88
C ALA A 146 3.86 -19.99 -16.23
N GLN A 147 3.87 -20.04 -14.92
CA GLN A 147 4.25 -21.19 -14.11
C GLN A 147 3.28 -21.32 -12.93
N PRO A 148 2.08 -21.89 -13.17
CA PRO A 148 1.12 -22.11 -12.10
C PRO A 148 1.79 -22.99 -11.03
N GLN A 149 1.90 -22.46 -9.82
CA GLN A 149 2.41 -23.24 -8.68
C GLN A 149 1.21 -23.97 -8.08
N ASP A 150 1.30 -25.28 -7.96
CA ASP A 150 0.30 -26.12 -7.29
C ASP A 150 0.41 -26.00 -5.74
N GLU A 151 1.01 -24.93 -5.24
CA GLU A 151 1.06 -24.66 -3.81
C GLU A 151 -0.35 -24.27 -3.34
N LEU A 152 -1.01 -25.25 -2.74
CA LEU A 152 -2.19 -25.02 -1.92
C LEU A 152 -1.77 -24.19 -0.69
N TRP A 153 -1.74 -22.86 -0.87
CA TRP A 153 -1.68 -21.95 0.26
C TRP A 153 -3.01 -22.08 1.00
N ASP A 154 -3.01 -22.85 2.08
CA ASP A 154 -4.16 -23.02 2.96
C ASP A 154 -4.32 -21.77 3.84
N PHE A 155 -4.49 -20.62 3.19
CA PHE A 155 -4.95 -19.43 3.88
C PHE A 155 -6.43 -19.67 4.20
N LYS A 156 -6.75 -19.98 5.44
CA LYS A 156 -8.11 -19.81 5.93
C LYS A 156 -8.45 -18.35 5.76
N ALA A 157 -9.32 -18.04 4.81
CA ALA A 157 -9.83 -16.68 4.65
C ALA A 157 -10.50 -16.28 5.97
N PRO A 158 -10.18 -15.11 6.54
CA PRO A 158 -10.68 -14.71 7.86
C PRO A 158 -12.21 -14.53 7.94
N PHE A 159 -12.95 -14.83 6.88
CA PHE A 159 -14.40 -14.63 6.76
C PHE A 159 -15.16 -15.86 6.24
N GLU A 160 -14.57 -17.04 6.21
CA GLU A 160 -15.35 -18.25 5.91
C GLU A 160 -16.21 -18.60 7.14
N HIS A 161 -17.52 -18.40 7.03
CA HIS A 161 -18.50 -18.89 8.01
C HIS A 161 -18.32 -20.40 8.21
N GLU A 162 -18.33 -20.87 9.47
CA GLU A 162 -18.17 -22.26 9.88
C GLU A 162 -19.10 -23.28 9.20
N GLY A 163 -20.03 -22.83 8.33
CA GLY A 163 -20.97 -23.70 7.61
C GLY A 163 -20.44 -24.42 6.36
N ASP A 164 -19.35 -23.92 5.77
CA ASP A 164 -18.88 -24.42 4.45
C ASP A 164 -17.81 -25.56 4.55
N GLU A 165 -17.26 -25.80 5.71
CA GLU A 165 -16.23 -26.84 5.87
C GLU A 165 -16.75 -28.26 5.64
N LEU A 166 -17.99 -28.54 6.03
CA LEU A 166 -18.61 -29.87 5.87
C LEU A 166 -18.87 -30.19 4.38
N ILE A 167 -19.30 -29.21 3.60
CA ILE A 167 -19.59 -29.39 2.17
C ILE A 167 -18.29 -29.58 1.38
N ARG A 168 -17.23 -28.82 1.68
CA ARG A 168 -15.93 -28.95 1.04
C ARG A 168 -15.22 -30.26 1.38
N ARG A 169 -15.40 -30.77 2.60
CA ARG A 169 -14.83 -32.05 3.07
C ARG A 169 -15.50 -33.24 2.40
N THR A 170 -16.80 -33.20 2.22
CA THR A 170 -17.56 -34.23 1.49
C THR A 170 -17.27 -34.21 -0.01
N TRP A 171 -17.13 -33.04 -0.64
CA TRP A 171 -16.74 -32.91 -2.04
C TRP A 171 -15.32 -33.43 -2.32
N ARG A 172 -14.36 -33.18 -1.42
CA ARG A 172 -12.99 -33.68 -1.52
C ARG A 172 -12.91 -35.19 -1.40
N TRP A 173 -13.70 -35.76 -0.47
CA TRP A 173 -13.81 -37.20 -0.29
C TRP A 173 -14.42 -37.90 -1.53
N VAL A 174 -15.47 -37.35 -2.10
CA VAL A 174 -16.11 -37.88 -3.34
C VAL A 174 -15.12 -37.83 -4.51
N LYS A 175 -14.34 -36.74 -4.68
CA LYS A 175 -13.37 -36.59 -5.77
C LYS A 175 -12.14 -37.49 -5.65
N SER A 176 -11.80 -37.96 -4.46
CA SER A 176 -10.68 -38.88 -4.23
C SER A 176 -11.06 -40.36 -4.28
N ASN A 177 -12.35 -40.68 -4.35
CA ASN A 177 -12.85 -42.07 -4.35
C ASN A 177 -13.65 -42.45 -5.60
N TRP A 178 -13.64 -41.61 -6.64
CA TRP A 178 -14.10 -41.84 -8.01
C TRP A 178 -13.00 -41.39 -8.97
#